data_51d73dc5d08a9fe5b310b9f764970f66
#
_entry.id   51d73dc5d08a9fe5b310b9f764970f66
#
_cell.length_a   1.000
_cell.length_b   1.000
_cell.length_c   1.000
_cell.angle_alpha   90.00
_cell.angle_beta   90.00
_cell.angle_gamma   90.00
#
_symmetry.space_group_name_H-M   'P 1'
#
loop_
_entity.id
_entity.type
_entity.pdbx_description
1 polymer ?
#
loop_
_entity_poly.entity_id
_entity_poly.type
_entity_poly.pdbx_seq_one_letter_code
_entity_poly.pdbx_strand_id
1 'polypeptide(L)'
;MLFRSARPGIALYGGNPVPGQVNPMTEVVHLQGKILQVRRVDAGDSVGYGGTFSVEKPTRIATVAAGYADGYLRSLSGNGQAVVGGVRVPVVGRVSMDLITLDVGAVPEHILLLGAPVSLIGGGVALDDVATAAKTIPYEVLTSLGPRYRRTYLPAAPEVSVAAARHHA
;
A
#
# COMPACT_ATOMS: atom_id res chain seq x y z
N MET A 1 -23.18 32.28 8.75
CA MET A 1 -22.93 31.45 9.94
C MET A 1 -21.44 31.11 9.98
N LEU A 2 -20.71 31.55 10.98
CA LEU A 2 -19.27 31.33 11.09
C LEU A 2 -19.08 30.04 11.91
N PHE A 3 -18.58 28.96 11.27
CA PHE A 3 -18.17 27.76 11.98
C PHE A 3 -16.87 28.04 12.76
N ARG A 4 -16.86 27.78 14.07
CA ARG A 4 -15.67 27.97 14.92
C ARG A 4 -14.79 26.72 15.03
N SER A 5 -15.20 25.60 14.47
CA SER A 5 -14.44 24.36 14.46
C SER A 5 -14.71 23.53 13.21
N ALA A 6 -13.73 22.80 12.75
CA ALA A 6 -13.82 21.82 11.67
C ALA A 6 -13.26 20.47 12.12
N ARG A 7 -13.77 19.38 11.54
CA ARG A 7 -13.26 18.01 11.75
C ARG A 7 -12.91 17.42 10.39
N PRO A 8 -11.72 17.73 9.83
CA PRO A 8 -11.36 17.37 8.47
C PRO A 8 -11.18 15.86 8.25
N GLY A 9 -11.05 15.09 9.34
CA GLY A 9 -11.05 13.63 9.28
C GLY A 9 -9.99 13.05 8.36
N ILE A 10 -10.40 12.21 7.41
CA ILE A 10 -9.51 11.44 6.54
C ILE A 10 -8.61 12.31 5.65
N ALA A 11 -9.04 13.52 5.33
CA ALA A 11 -8.25 14.46 4.54
C ALA A 11 -6.88 14.77 5.17
N LEU A 12 -6.78 14.77 6.51
CA LEU A 12 -5.52 14.98 7.23
C LEU A 12 -4.50 13.84 6.98
N TYR A 13 -4.98 12.69 6.54
CA TYR A 13 -4.17 11.50 6.31
C TYR A 13 -4.01 11.19 4.81
N GLY A 14 -4.41 12.13 3.95
CA GLY A 14 -4.27 11.98 2.50
C GLY A 14 -5.34 11.13 1.82
N GLY A 15 -6.36 10.68 2.55
CA GLY A 15 -7.50 9.97 1.98
C GLY A 15 -8.51 10.93 1.34
N ASN A 16 -9.28 10.42 0.36
CA ASN A 16 -10.25 11.21 -0.38
C ASN A 16 -11.45 11.60 0.50
N PRO A 17 -11.69 12.90 0.76
CA PRO A 17 -12.81 13.35 1.57
C PRO A 17 -14.16 13.27 0.83
N VAL A 18 -14.15 13.17 -0.52
CA VAL A 18 -15.36 13.16 -1.36
C VAL A 18 -15.30 11.96 -2.30
N PRO A 19 -15.92 10.82 -1.94
CA PRO A 19 -15.93 9.63 -2.79
C PRO A 19 -16.45 9.93 -4.21
N GLY A 20 -15.83 9.33 -5.22
CA GLY A 20 -16.22 9.51 -6.63
C GLY A 20 -15.65 10.76 -7.32
N GLN A 21 -14.92 11.60 -6.61
CA GLN A 21 -14.15 12.71 -7.19
C GLN A 21 -12.65 12.43 -7.16
N VAL A 22 -11.87 13.19 -7.93
CA VAL A 22 -10.41 13.14 -7.86
C VAL A 22 -9.96 13.57 -6.47
N ASN A 23 -9.09 12.77 -5.83
CA ASN A 23 -8.57 13.08 -4.52
C ASN A 23 -7.64 14.32 -4.59
N PRO A 24 -7.98 15.46 -3.95
CA PRO A 24 -7.13 16.64 -3.94
C PRO A 24 -6.04 16.60 -2.88
N MET A 25 -6.04 15.56 -2.01
CA MET A 25 -5.10 15.45 -0.89
C MET A 25 -3.78 14.83 -1.33
N THR A 26 -2.70 15.26 -0.71
CA THR A 26 -1.37 14.67 -0.88
C THR A 26 -1.24 13.42 -0.01
N GLU A 27 -0.48 12.43 -0.48
CA GLU A 27 -0.13 11.25 0.33
C GLU A 27 0.58 11.67 1.63
N VAL A 28 0.10 11.17 2.76
CA VAL A 28 0.65 11.46 4.10
C VAL A 28 1.18 10.20 4.76
N VAL A 29 0.54 9.05 4.50
CA VAL A 29 0.90 7.78 5.13
C VAL A 29 1.58 6.89 4.11
N HIS A 30 2.78 6.42 4.47
CA HIS A 30 3.53 5.43 3.70
C HIS A 30 3.73 4.19 4.55
N LEU A 31 3.21 3.05 4.09
CA LEU A 31 3.47 1.74 4.69
C LEU A 31 4.39 0.94 3.78
N GLN A 32 5.49 0.46 4.34
CA GLN A 32 6.45 -0.37 3.62
C GLN A 32 6.71 -1.69 4.33
N GLY A 33 6.75 -2.78 3.57
CA GLY A 33 7.33 -4.06 3.96
C GLY A 33 8.73 -4.23 3.36
N LYS A 34 9.42 -5.32 3.73
CA LYS A 34 10.72 -5.70 3.16
C LYS A 34 10.63 -7.05 2.49
N ILE A 35 11.30 -7.21 1.34
CA ILE A 35 11.45 -8.52 0.69
C ILE A 35 12.33 -9.41 1.58
N LEU A 36 11.77 -10.55 1.98
CA LEU A 36 12.47 -11.57 2.77
C LEU A 36 13.00 -12.72 1.89
N GLN A 37 12.32 -13.01 0.79
CA GLN A 37 12.68 -14.08 -0.12
C GLN A 37 12.10 -13.79 -1.50
N VAL A 38 12.81 -14.23 -2.55
CA VAL A 38 12.28 -14.31 -3.92
C VAL A 38 12.53 -15.73 -4.43
N ARG A 39 11.49 -16.36 -4.99
CA ARG A 39 11.57 -17.69 -5.58
C ARG A 39 11.00 -17.72 -6.98
N ARG A 40 11.57 -18.51 -7.87
CA ARG A 40 10.92 -18.93 -9.11
C ARG A 40 9.90 -20.02 -8.79
N VAL A 41 8.76 -19.97 -9.45
CA VAL A 41 7.68 -20.94 -9.36
C VAL A 41 7.24 -21.29 -10.78
N ASP A 42 6.90 -22.56 -11.00
CA ASP A 42 6.51 -23.08 -12.30
C ASP A 42 4.97 -23.10 -12.45
N ALA A 43 4.51 -23.25 -13.68
CA ALA A 43 3.08 -23.43 -13.95
C ALA A 43 2.56 -24.68 -13.24
N GLY A 44 1.41 -24.56 -12.58
CA GLY A 44 0.82 -25.63 -11.76
C GLY A 44 1.20 -25.58 -10.29
N ASP A 45 2.25 -24.85 -9.91
CA ASP A 45 2.56 -24.63 -8.51
C ASP A 45 1.47 -23.82 -7.80
N SER A 46 1.36 -24.01 -6.49
CA SER A 46 0.47 -23.23 -5.65
C SER A 46 1.23 -22.30 -4.71
N VAL A 47 0.66 -21.11 -4.45
CA VAL A 47 1.27 -20.09 -3.61
C VAL A 47 0.35 -19.70 -2.45
N GLY A 48 0.98 -19.44 -1.29
CA GLY A 48 0.32 -18.98 -0.10
C GLY A 48 -0.27 -20.10 0.76
N TYR A 49 -0.75 -19.70 1.94
CA TYR A 49 -1.32 -20.65 2.89
C TYR A 49 -2.60 -21.30 2.33
N GLY A 50 -2.58 -22.63 2.30
CA GLY A 50 -3.69 -23.44 1.74
C GLY A 50 -3.72 -23.48 0.21
N GLY A 51 -2.63 -23.08 -0.48
CA GLY A 51 -2.49 -23.23 -1.93
C GLY A 51 -3.59 -22.53 -2.75
N THR A 52 -4.09 -21.39 -2.29
CA THR A 52 -5.27 -20.74 -2.89
C THR A 52 -5.00 -19.98 -4.17
N PHE A 53 -3.74 -19.78 -4.52
CA PHE A 53 -3.34 -19.16 -5.79
C PHE A 53 -2.58 -20.22 -6.61
N SER A 54 -3.07 -20.51 -7.81
CA SER A 54 -2.41 -21.39 -8.76
C SER A 54 -1.65 -20.58 -9.80
N VAL A 55 -0.40 -20.95 -10.04
CA VAL A 55 0.49 -20.30 -11.00
C VAL A 55 0.16 -20.80 -12.40
N GLU A 56 -0.27 -19.92 -13.31
CA GLU A 56 -0.62 -20.28 -14.69
C GLU A 56 0.60 -20.38 -15.61
N LYS A 57 1.63 -19.59 -15.36
CA LYS A 57 2.89 -19.55 -16.14
C LYS A 57 4.06 -19.30 -15.20
N PRO A 58 5.27 -19.78 -15.54
CA PRO A 58 6.44 -19.57 -14.71
C PRO A 58 6.62 -18.07 -14.36
N THR A 59 6.78 -17.79 -13.06
CA THR A 59 6.95 -16.43 -12.56
C THR A 59 7.87 -16.39 -11.34
N ARG A 60 8.04 -15.22 -10.74
CA ARG A 60 8.78 -15.02 -9.50
C ARG A 60 7.82 -14.54 -8.42
N ILE A 61 7.90 -15.16 -7.26
CA ILE A 61 7.12 -14.79 -6.08
C ILE A 61 8.06 -14.20 -5.03
N ALA A 62 7.75 -12.99 -4.59
CA ALA A 62 8.41 -12.37 -3.44
C ALA A 62 7.58 -12.61 -2.17
N THR A 63 8.24 -13.00 -1.08
CA THR A 63 7.68 -13.02 0.26
C THR A 63 8.09 -11.73 0.98
N VAL A 64 7.12 -11.02 1.55
CA VAL A 64 7.31 -9.70 2.16
C VAL A 64 6.89 -9.73 3.62
N ALA A 65 7.67 -9.07 4.47
CA ALA A 65 7.41 -8.91 5.90
C ALA A 65 6.27 -7.92 6.14
N ALA A 66 5.05 -8.38 6.07
CA ALA A 66 3.82 -7.69 6.46
C ALA A 66 2.68 -8.73 6.50
N GLY A 67 1.81 -8.66 7.48
CA GLY A 67 0.68 -9.56 7.60
C GLY A 67 -0.44 -8.96 8.43
N TYR A 68 -1.47 -9.78 8.71
CA TYR A 68 -2.63 -9.27 9.44
C TYR A 68 -2.33 -8.95 10.92
N ALA A 69 -1.29 -9.53 11.53
CA ALA A 69 -0.85 -9.15 12.88
C ALA A 69 -0.20 -7.76 12.92
N ASP A 70 0.24 -7.24 11.76
CA ASP A 70 0.73 -5.88 11.59
C ASP A 70 -0.40 -4.89 11.25
N GLY A 71 -1.59 -5.41 10.92
CA GLY A 71 -2.73 -4.61 10.47
C GLY A 71 -2.89 -4.55 8.95
N TYR A 72 -2.12 -5.32 8.18
CA TYR A 72 -2.37 -5.51 6.76
C TYR A 72 -3.54 -6.48 6.57
N LEU A 73 -4.71 -5.95 6.23
CA LEU A 73 -5.99 -6.67 6.33
C LEU A 73 -6.01 -7.98 5.53
N ARG A 74 -6.52 -9.05 6.15
CA ARG A 74 -6.61 -10.38 5.52
C ARG A 74 -7.52 -10.40 4.29
N SER A 75 -8.48 -9.50 4.19
CA SER A 75 -9.36 -9.29 3.04
C SER A 75 -8.61 -8.84 1.77
N LEU A 76 -7.37 -8.36 1.90
CA LEU A 76 -6.48 -8.05 0.77
C LEU A 76 -5.91 -9.29 0.08
N SER A 77 -6.17 -10.51 0.57
CA SER A 77 -5.78 -11.76 -0.06
C SER A 77 -6.29 -11.84 -1.50
N GLY A 78 -5.38 -11.92 -2.47
CA GLY A 78 -5.71 -11.98 -3.90
C GLY A 78 -6.28 -10.70 -4.51
N ASN A 79 -6.52 -9.64 -3.71
CA ASN A 79 -7.10 -8.37 -4.18
C ASN A 79 -6.16 -7.18 -3.98
N GLY A 80 -5.20 -7.29 -3.08
CA GLY A 80 -4.25 -6.22 -2.76
C GLY A 80 -3.27 -5.97 -3.89
N GLN A 81 -2.71 -4.76 -3.89
CA GLN A 81 -1.64 -4.33 -4.79
C GLN A 81 -0.47 -3.80 -3.96
N ALA A 82 0.72 -3.90 -4.50
CA ALA A 82 1.94 -3.33 -3.93
C ALA A 82 2.78 -2.68 -5.03
N VAL A 83 3.79 -1.89 -4.65
CA VAL A 83 4.75 -1.34 -5.60
C VAL A 83 6.16 -1.76 -5.19
N VAL A 84 6.90 -2.34 -6.13
CA VAL A 84 8.29 -2.77 -5.98
C VAL A 84 9.12 -2.08 -7.05
N GLY A 85 10.05 -1.21 -6.66
CA GLY A 85 10.90 -0.48 -7.60
C GLY A 85 10.12 0.33 -8.65
N GLY A 86 8.97 0.89 -8.29
CA GLY A 86 8.11 1.64 -9.19
C GLY A 86 7.13 0.77 -10.02
N VAL A 87 7.23 -0.56 -9.95
CA VAL A 87 6.35 -1.48 -10.66
C VAL A 87 5.21 -1.93 -9.75
N ARG A 88 3.95 -1.75 -10.17
CA ARG A 88 2.77 -2.25 -9.46
C ARG A 88 2.63 -3.75 -9.66
N VAL A 89 2.45 -4.49 -8.56
CA VAL A 89 2.39 -5.96 -8.52
C VAL A 89 1.23 -6.43 -7.64
N PRO A 90 0.57 -7.55 -7.96
CA PRO A 90 -0.54 -8.07 -7.17
C PRO A 90 -0.06 -8.83 -5.94
N VAL A 91 -0.86 -8.76 -4.87
CA VAL A 91 -0.82 -9.70 -3.76
C VAL A 91 -1.45 -11.01 -4.22
N VAL A 92 -0.71 -12.10 -4.15
CA VAL A 92 -1.16 -13.44 -4.55
C VAL A 92 -1.24 -14.37 -3.35
N GLY A 93 -2.19 -15.29 -3.36
CA GLY A 93 -2.44 -16.16 -2.22
C GLY A 93 -3.04 -15.42 -1.02
N ARG A 94 -3.05 -16.09 0.13
CA ARG A 94 -3.64 -15.55 1.36
C ARG A 94 -2.64 -14.70 2.14
N VAL A 95 -3.09 -13.56 2.64
CA VAL A 95 -2.37 -12.80 3.66
C VAL A 95 -2.29 -13.67 4.92
N SER A 96 -1.07 -13.94 5.40
CA SER A 96 -0.82 -14.68 6.64
C SER A 96 -0.63 -13.74 7.83
N MET A 97 -0.28 -14.29 8.99
CA MET A 97 -0.08 -13.51 10.21
C MET A 97 1.01 -12.44 10.02
N ASP A 98 2.14 -12.82 9.45
CA ASP A 98 3.36 -12.00 9.42
C ASP A 98 3.87 -11.75 7.99
N LEU A 99 3.27 -12.40 6.97
CA LEU A 99 3.79 -12.43 5.61
C LEU A 99 2.69 -12.26 4.57
N ILE A 100 3.08 -11.62 3.46
CA ILE A 100 2.33 -11.62 2.21
C ILE A 100 3.21 -12.13 1.08
N THR A 101 2.59 -12.59 0.01
CA THR A 101 3.26 -13.01 -1.22
C THR A 101 2.81 -12.14 -2.39
N LEU A 102 3.77 -11.75 -3.23
CA LEU A 102 3.57 -10.89 -4.40
C LEU A 102 4.03 -11.60 -5.66
N ASP A 103 3.28 -11.52 -6.75
CA ASP A 103 3.80 -11.89 -8.06
C ASP A 103 4.66 -10.75 -8.62
N VAL A 104 5.97 -10.97 -8.64
CA VAL A 104 6.97 -9.98 -9.07
C VAL A 104 7.59 -10.34 -10.43
N GLY A 105 6.91 -11.15 -11.23
CA GLY A 105 7.38 -11.56 -12.55
C GLY A 105 7.72 -10.39 -13.47
N ALA A 106 6.96 -9.30 -13.40
CA ALA A 106 7.17 -8.08 -14.19
C ALA A 106 8.28 -7.16 -13.66
N VAL A 107 8.78 -7.37 -12.44
CA VAL A 107 9.81 -6.52 -11.83
C VAL A 107 11.19 -6.93 -12.33
N PRO A 108 12.09 -5.99 -12.75
CA PRO A 108 13.45 -6.33 -13.10
C PRO A 108 14.22 -7.02 -11.98
N GLU A 109 14.99 -8.06 -12.30
CA GLU A 109 15.63 -8.92 -11.31
C GLU A 109 16.60 -8.19 -10.38
N HIS A 110 17.32 -7.20 -10.90
CA HIS A 110 18.27 -6.40 -10.12
C HIS A 110 17.62 -5.54 -9.02
N ILE A 111 16.28 -5.36 -9.06
CA ILE A 111 15.52 -4.63 -8.04
C ILE A 111 15.08 -5.58 -6.91
N LEU A 112 14.95 -6.88 -7.20
CA LEU A 112 14.42 -7.89 -6.28
C LEU A 112 15.47 -8.35 -5.27
N LEU A 113 16.03 -7.40 -4.52
CA LEU A 113 17.05 -7.68 -3.49
C LEU A 113 16.38 -8.01 -2.15
N LEU A 114 17.02 -8.90 -1.36
CA LEU A 114 16.61 -9.13 0.02
C LEU A 114 16.72 -7.84 0.82
N GLY A 115 15.68 -7.52 1.58
CA GLY A 115 15.58 -6.28 2.34
C GLY A 115 15.13 -5.06 1.53
N ALA A 116 14.93 -5.17 0.21
CA ALA A 116 14.40 -4.08 -0.60
C ALA A 116 13.00 -3.68 -0.14
N PRO A 117 12.68 -2.36 -0.14
CA PRO A 117 11.39 -1.87 0.29
C PRO A 117 10.29 -2.18 -0.72
N VAL A 118 9.12 -2.49 -0.20
CA VAL A 118 7.87 -2.70 -0.95
C VAL A 118 6.83 -1.74 -0.41
N SER A 119 6.29 -0.87 -1.25
CA SER A 119 5.21 0.04 -0.84
C SER A 119 3.87 -0.70 -0.82
N LEU A 120 3.20 -0.67 0.32
CA LEU A 120 1.89 -1.29 0.58
C LEU A 120 0.78 -0.24 0.72
N ILE A 121 1.11 0.96 1.17
CA ILE A 121 0.29 2.18 1.16
C ILE A 121 1.23 3.33 0.83
N GLY A 122 0.79 4.28 0.02
CA GLY A 122 1.64 5.35 -0.50
C GLY A 122 2.66 4.87 -1.53
N GLY A 123 3.44 5.77 -2.11
CA GLY A 123 4.44 5.43 -3.11
C GLY A 123 3.88 4.72 -4.33
N GLY A 124 2.70 5.13 -4.78
CA GLY A 124 1.99 4.55 -5.93
C GLY A 124 0.86 3.56 -5.56
N VAL A 125 0.58 3.34 -4.27
CA VAL A 125 -0.57 2.58 -3.77
C VAL A 125 -1.44 3.52 -2.94
N ALA A 126 -2.49 4.08 -3.51
CA ALA A 126 -3.35 5.02 -2.80
C ALA A 126 -4.07 4.33 -1.62
N LEU A 127 -4.23 5.07 -0.51
CA LEU A 127 -4.96 4.57 0.66
C LEU A 127 -6.40 4.15 0.32
N ASP A 128 -7.05 4.90 -0.55
CA ASP A 128 -8.41 4.63 -1.01
C ASP A 128 -8.49 3.33 -1.85
N ASP A 129 -7.45 3.05 -2.68
CA ASP A 129 -7.34 1.80 -3.43
C ASP A 129 -7.24 0.59 -2.49
N VAL A 130 -6.41 0.71 -1.44
CA VAL A 130 -6.26 -0.34 -0.42
C VAL A 130 -7.57 -0.59 0.31
N ALA A 131 -8.27 0.47 0.72
CA ALA A 131 -9.57 0.36 1.39
C ALA A 131 -10.61 -0.31 0.49
N THR A 132 -10.67 0.07 -0.78
CA THR A 132 -11.57 -0.52 -1.77
C THR A 132 -11.27 -2.01 -1.98
N ALA A 133 -9.99 -2.37 -2.17
CA ALA A 133 -9.56 -3.76 -2.34
C ALA A 133 -9.86 -4.61 -1.09
N ALA A 134 -9.77 -4.01 0.09
CA ALA A 134 -10.10 -4.65 1.36
C ALA A 134 -11.61 -4.68 1.67
N LYS A 135 -12.45 -4.03 0.84
CA LYS A 135 -13.91 -3.87 1.03
C LYS A 135 -14.25 -3.14 2.32
N THR A 136 -13.52 -2.08 2.62
CA THR A 136 -13.68 -1.25 3.81
C THR A 136 -13.46 0.23 3.49
N ILE A 137 -13.25 1.05 4.52
CA ILE A 137 -13.00 2.48 4.43
C ILE A 137 -11.57 2.84 4.83
N PRO A 138 -11.00 3.95 4.33
CA PRO A 138 -9.63 4.38 4.65
C PRO A 138 -9.34 4.51 6.15
N TYR A 139 -10.33 4.88 6.95
CA TYR A 139 -10.19 4.95 8.42
C TYR A 139 -9.87 3.59 9.05
N GLU A 140 -10.57 2.53 8.64
CA GLU A 140 -10.31 1.19 9.18
C GLU A 140 -8.92 0.71 8.79
N VAL A 141 -8.48 0.95 7.55
CA VAL A 141 -7.13 0.62 7.11
C VAL A 141 -6.09 1.27 8.02
N LEU A 142 -6.21 2.58 8.28
CA LEU A 142 -5.26 3.32 9.10
C LEU A 142 -5.28 2.89 10.57
N THR A 143 -6.47 2.69 11.13
CA THR A 143 -6.62 2.29 12.55
C THR A 143 -6.23 0.84 12.81
N SER A 144 -6.22 0.01 11.77
CA SER A 144 -5.74 -1.38 11.85
C SER A 144 -4.23 -1.49 11.96
N LEU A 145 -3.47 -0.45 11.52
CA LEU A 145 -2.00 -0.47 11.56
C LEU A 145 -1.49 -0.56 13.00
N GLY A 146 -0.93 -1.72 13.34
CA GLY A 146 -0.50 -2.07 14.68
C GLY A 146 0.81 -1.38 15.14
N PRO A 147 1.22 -1.62 16.40
CA PRO A 147 2.44 -1.05 16.96
C PRO A 147 3.72 -1.76 16.50
N ARG A 148 3.63 -2.87 15.76
CA ARG A 148 4.79 -3.64 15.29
C ARG A 148 5.60 -2.91 14.22
N TYR A 149 5.00 -1.91 13.52
CA TYR A 149 5.72 -1.08 12.57
C TYR A 149 6.60 -0.03 13.27
N ARG A 150 7.84 0.10 12.80
CA ARG A 150 8.66 1.26 13.12
C ARG A 150 8.07 2.49 12.43
N ARG A 151 7.65 3.48 13.21
CA ARG A 151 7.13 4.74 12.70
C ARG A 151 8.23 5.78 12.59
N THR A 152 8.30 6.45 11.46
CA THR A 152 9.18 7.61 11.23
C THR A 152 8.29 8.77 10.81
N TYR A 153 8.42 9.88 11.51
CA TYR A 153 7.70 11.11 11.17
C TYR A 153 8.65 12.00 10.37
N LEU A 154 8.23 12.36 9.17
CA LEU A 154 8.97 13.27 8.31
C LEU A 154 8.52 14.71 8.57
N PRO A 155 9.42 15.73 8.54
CA PRO A 155 9.01 17.12 8.59
C PRO A 155 8.09 17.42 7.40
N ALA A 156 7.14 18.35 7.61
CA ALA A 156 6.36 18.88 6.50
C ALA A 156 7.31 19.42 5.42
N ALA A 157 6.97 19.16 4.14
CA ALA A 157 7.69 19.81 3.05
C ALA A 157 7.57 21.35 3.26
N PRO A 158 8.65 22.14 3.00
CA PRO A 158 8.56 23.58 3.10
C PRO A 158 7.37 24.04 2.26
N GLU A 159 6.51 24.91 2.83
CA GLU A 159 5.38 25.48 2.12
C GLU A 159 5.92 26.16 0.86
N VAL A 160 5.53 25.66 -0.30
CA VAL A 160 5.71 26.41 -1.53
C VAL A 160 4.81 27.63 -1.39
N SER A 161 5.41 28.77 -1.07
CA SER A 161 4.73 30.05 -0.95
C SER A 161 3.90 30.29 -2.22
N VAL A 162 2.59 30.17 -2.11
CA VAL A 162 1.62 30.57 -3.16
C VAL A 162 1.46 32.10 -3.10
N ALA A 163 2.59 32.81 -3.10
CA ALA A 163 2.65 34.26 -3.17
C ALA A 163 3.03 34.66 -4.59
N ALA A 164 2.16 34.46 -5.58
CA ALA A 164 2.23 35.14 -6.87
C ALA A 164 1.02 34.86 -7.79
N ALA A 165 -0.21 34.95 -7.29
CA ALA A 165 -1.37 34.95 -8.19
C ALA A 165 -2.47 35.92 -7.74
N ARG A 166 -2.06 37.07 -7.24
CA ARG A 166 -2.98 38.24 -7.08
C ARG A 166 -2.25 39.46 -7.57
N HIS A 167 -2.38 39.75 -8.87
CA HIS A 167 -2.43 41.05 -9.49
C HIS A 167 -2.41 40.84 -11.00
N HIS A 168 -3.61 40.88 -11.60
CA HIS A 168 -3.91 41.61 -12.82
C HIS A 168 -5.37 41.28 -13.23
N ALA A 169 -6.27 42.09 -12.81
CA ALA A 169 -7.43 42.55 -13.55
C ALA A 169 -8.03 43.77 -12.83
#